data_dc0eaf005dd1584efafbb0ccd4a64957
#
_entry.id   dc0eaf005dd1584efafbb0ccd4a64957
#
_cell.length_a   1.000
_cell.length_b   1.000
_cell.length_c   1.000
_cell.angle_alpha   90.00
_cell.angle_beta   90.00
_cell.angle_gamma   90.00
#
_symmetry.space_group_name_H-M   'P 1'
#
loop_
_entity.id
_entity.type
_entity.pdbx_description
1 polymer ?
#
loop_
_entity_poly.entity_id
_entity_poly.type
_entity_poly.pdbx_seq_one_letter_code
_entity_poly.pdbx_strand_id
1 'polypeptide(L)'
;MTQPYSNLGKTDIGLIKEIFEINDLEFNRHDLQSCIKLLNLESSSKKYMSNLRCNPGIEDALTFIGEVGATNSILTGNTKVRAIVKLRSVDLISKLSIDLGYFGDKKYEREDLVKSVKKELVTLKKQKIILIGDTKRDIEAAKKNGVQIISVATGNDSYNQLKSLKPDYMVKNFTSEMYFFKKIISELI
;
A
#
# COMPACT_ATOMS: atom_id res chain seq x y z
N MET A 1 12.65 28.30 0.09
CA MET A 1 12.11 27.34 -0.91
C MET A 1 11.85 26.05 -0.16
N THR A 2 10.59 25.76 0.15
CA THR A 2 10.19 24.52 0.83
C THR A 2 10.39 23.38 -0.14
N GLN A 3 11.16 22.37 0.26
CA GLN A 3 11.30 21.12 -0.52
C GLN A 3 9.91 20.52 -0.73
N PRO A 4 9.59 20.03 -1.94
CA PRO A 4 8.32 19.37 -2.18
C PRO A 4 8.21 18.15 -1.27
N TYR A 5 7.12 18.04 -0.52
CA TYR A 5 6.85 16.91 0.36
C TYR A 5 6.87 15.61 -0.45
N SER A 6 7.77 14.70 -0.10
CA SER A 6 7.76 13.34 -0.67
C SER A 6 6.68 12.52 0.04
N ASN A 7 5.49 12.49 -0.53
CA ASN A 7 4.33 11.76 0.02
C ASN A 7 4.39 10.25 -0.26
N LEU A 8 5.38 9.81 -1.04
CA LEU A 8 5.45 8.45 -1.54
C LEU A 8 5.69 7.42 -0.44
N GLY A 9 4.73 6.54 -0.25
CA GLY A 9 4.84 5.41 0.65
C GLY A 9 4.77 5.73 2.15
N LYS A 10 4.47 6.98 2.56
CA LYS A 10 4.19 7.35 3.96
C LYS A 10 2.77 6.97 4.37
N THR A 11 2.55 6.83 5.68
CA THR A 11 1.18 6.75 6.20
C THR A 11 0.56 8.14 6.30
N ASP A 12 -0.77 8.23 6.26
CA ASP A 12 -1.47 9.52 6.39
C ASP A 12 -1.13 10.20 7.71
N ILE A 13 -1.08 9.45 8.84
CA ILE A 13 -0.72 10.04 10.14
C ILE A 13 0.76 10.40 10.21
N GLY A 14 1.65 9.65 9.58
CA GLY A 14 3.07 9.99 9.48
C GLY A 14 3.28 11.27 8.67
N LEU A 15 2.54 11.45 7.58
CA LEU A 15 2.57 12.67 6.78
C LEU A 15 2.03 13.89 7.54
N ILE A 16 0.91 13.72 8.25
CA ILE A 16 0.36 14.81 9.09
C ILE A 16 1.39 15.23 10.13
N LYS A 17 1.98 14.27 10.85
CA LYS A 17 3.00 14.56 11.86
C LYS A 17 4.17 15.34 11.27
N GLU A 18 4.70 14.91 10.13
CA GLU A 18 5.80 15.59 9.44
C GLU A 18 5.44 17.02 9.04
N ILE A 19 4.20 17.26 8.59
CA ILE A 19 3.72 18.62 8.25
C ILE A 19 3.78 19.53 9.48
N PHE A 20 3.35 19.05 10.64
CA PHE A 20 3.43 19.82 11.88
C PHE A 20 4.88 20.11 12.26
N GLU A 21 5.76 19.08 12.22
CA GLU A 21 7.18 19.22 12.55
C GLU A 21 7.90 20.24 11.65
N ILE A 22 7.66 20.21 10.33
CA ILE A 22 8.32 21.13 9.38
C ILE A 22 7.85 22.58 9.56
N ASN A 23 6.64 22.79 10.08
CA ASN A 23 6.09 24.11 10.32
C ASN A 23 6.25 24.58 11.79
N ASP A 24 7.05 23.88 12.59
CA ASP A 24 7.27 24.16 14.02
C ASP A 24 5.96 24.28 14.81
N LEU A 25 4.96 23.46 14.47
CA LEU A 25 3.66 23.43 15.14
C LEU A 25 3.63 22.31 16.19
N GLU A 26 3.03 22.58 17.34
CA GLU A 26 2.75 21.53 18.31
C GLU A 26 1.83 20.47 17.70
N PHE A 27 2.18 19.21 17.90
CA PHE A 27 1.43 18.07 17.41
C PHE A 27 0.78 17.32 18.57
N ASN A 28 -0.54 17.37 18.61
CA ASN A 28 -1.32 16.69 19.64
C ASN A 28 -2.40 15.78 19.02
N ARG A 29 -3.03 14.98 19.89
CA ARG A 29 -4.03 13.99 19.47
C ARG A 29 -5.29 14.61 18.85
N HIS A 30 -5.71 15.76 19.34
CA HIS A 30 -6.91 16.46 18.85
C HIS A 30 -6.70 16.96 17.42
N ASP A 31 -5.53 17.57 17.15
CA ASP A 31 -5.18 18.07 15.83
C ASP A 31 -5.05 16.92 14.82
N LEU A 32 -4.41 15.82 15.24
CA LEU A 32 -4.34 14.61 14.40
C LEU A 32 -5.73 14.12 14.00
N GLN A 33 -6.67 14.03 14.95
CA GLN A 33 -8.04 13.58 14.68
C GLN A 33 -8.77 14.53 13.73
N SER A 34 -8.60 15.83 13.91
CA SER A 34 -9.16 16.86 13.05
C SER A 34 -8.62 16.76 11.61
N CYS A 35 -7.31 16.61 11.44
CA CYS A 35 -6.67 16.41 10.14
C CYS A 35 -7.16 15.13 9.46
N ILE A 36 -7.25 14.02 10.18
CA ILE A 36 -7.77 12.74 9.65
C ILE A 36 -9.22 12.92 9.18
N LYS A 37 -10.06 13.60 9.96
CA LYS A 37 -11.46 13.86 9.59
C LYS A 37 -11.55 14.65 8.29
N LEU A 38 -10.76 15.70 8.13
CA LEU A 38 -10.70 16.52 6.92
C LEU A 38 -10.20 15.71 5.72
N LEU A 39 -9.14 14.93 5.89
CA LEU A 39 -8.63 14.04 4.82
C LEU A 39 -9.67 13.03 4.36
N ASN A 40 -10.40 12.42 5.28
CA ASN A 40 -11.45 11.46 4.96
C ASN A 40 -12.59 12.12 4.20
N LEU A 41 -12.99 13.33 4.62
CA LEU A 41 -14.04 14.13 3.97
C LEU A 41 -13.64 14.50 2.54
N GLU A 42 -12.44 15.04 2.35
CA GLU A 42 -11.93 15.42 1.03
C GLU A 42 -11.84 14.22 0.09
N SER A 43 -11.39 13.07 0.59
CA SER A 43 -11.28 11.83 -0.19
C SER A 43 -12.64 11.31 -0.67
N SER A 44 -13.74 11.70 -0.03
CA SER A 44 -15.10 11.35 -0.41
C SER A 44 -15.73 12.36 -1.38
N SER A 45 -15.00 13.42 -1.74
CA SER A 45 -15.50 14.42 -2.70
C SER A 45 -15.60 13.83 -4.11
N LYS A 46 -16.62 14.24 -4.87
CA LYS A 46 -16.76 13.83 -6.28
C LYS A 46 -15.54 14.19 -7.11
N LYS A 47 -14.96 15.37 -6.87
CA LYS A 47 -13.75 15.85 -7.56
C LYS A 47 -12.56 14.94 -7.32
N TYR A 48 -12.36 14.46 -6.09
CA TYR A 48 -11.29 13.54 -5.77
C TYR A 48 -11.50 12.18 -6.43
N MET A 49 -12.70 11.60 -6.28
CA MET A 49 -13.03 10.27 -6.82
C MET A 49 -12.98 10.21 -8.34
N SER A 50 -13.40 11.25 -9.04
CA SER A 50 -13.40 11.28 -10.52
C SER A 50 -11.99 11.22 -11.14
N ASN A 51 -10.95 11.55 -10.37
CA ASN A 51 -9.55 11.50 -10.80
C ASN A 51 -8.84 10.17 -10.50
N LEU A 52 -9.49 9.26 -9.76
CA LEU A 52 -8.90 7.96 -9.45
C LEU A 52 -8.98 7.02 -10.66
N ARG A 53 -7.92 6.27 -10.85
CA ARG A 53 -7.82 5.25 -11.91
C ARG A 53 -7.12 4.03 -11.34
N CYS A 54 -7.52 2.85 -11.82
CA CYS A 54 -6.79 1.61 -11.59
C CYS A 54 -5.55 1.54 -12.46
N ASN A 55 -4.52 0.92 -11.93
CA ASN A 55 -3.42 0.46 -12.77
C ASN A 55 -3.93 -0.64 -13.72
N PRO A 56 -3.66 -0.55 -15.04
CA PRO A 56 -4.09 -1.56 -15.99
C PRO A 56 -3.63 -2.98 -15.60
N GLY A 57 -4.52 -3.96 -15.70
CA GLY A 57 -4.27 -5.36 -15.39
C GLY A 57 -4.34 -5.73 -13.90
N ILE A 58 -4.58 -4.78 -12.99
CA ILE A 58 -4.66 -5.08 -11.54
C ILE A 58 -5.83 -6.01 -11.22
N GLU A 59 -6.96 -5.85 -11.90
CA GLU A 59 -8.15 -6.68 -11.68
C GLU A 59 -7.87 -8.14 -12.04
N ASP A 60 -7.21 -8.38 -13.18
CA ASP A 60 -6.81 -9.72 -13.63
C ASP A 60 -5.78 -10.34 -12.67
N ALA A 61 -4.84 -9.54 -12.16
CA ALA A 61 -3.86 -9.99 -11.18
C ALA A 61 -4.53 -10.43 -9.87
N LEU A 62 -5.45 -9.63 -9.33
CA LEU A 62 -6.20 -9.95 -8.11
C LEU A 62 -7.11 -11.17 -8.31
N THR A 63 -7.75 -11.29 -9.48
CA THR A 63 -8.57 -12.45 -9.83
C THR A 63 -7.73 -13.72 -9.84
N PHE A 64 -6.59 -13.71 -10.53
CA PHE A 64 -5.69 -14.86 -10.58
C PHE A 64 -5.19 -15.28 -9.21
N ILE A 65 -4.80 -14.34 -8.35
CA ILE A 65 -4.38 -14.64 -6.97
C ILE A 65 -5.49 -15.39 -6.20
N GLY A 66 -6.75 -14.98 -6.37
CA GLY A 66 -7.89 -15.67 -5.78
C GLY A 66 -8.12 -17.07 -6.37
N GLU A 67 -7.97 -17.25 -7.67
CA GLU A 67 -8.11 -18.54 -8.38
C GLU A 67 -7.11 -19.59 -7.92
N VAL A 68 -5.89 -19.18 -7.57
CA VAL A 68 -4.86 -20.08 -7.03
C VAL A 68 -4.98 -20.31 -5.51
N GLY A 69 -6.08 -19.86 -4.89
CA GLY A 69 -6.40 -20.12 -3.48
C GLY A 69 -5.75 -19.15 -2.48
N ALA A 70 -5.08 -18.10 -2.94
CA ALA A 70 -4.52 -17.09 -2.04
C ALA A 70 -5.54 -15.99 -1.71
N THR A 71 -5.37 -15.37 -0.55
CA THR A 71 -6.23 -14.27 -0.11
C THR A 71 -5.61 -12.93 -0.44
N ASN A 72 -6.31 -12.13 -1.22
CA ASN A 72 -5.95 -10.74 -1.44
C ASN A 72 -6.34 -9.88 -0.22
N SER A 73 -5.41 -9.10 0.27
CA SER A 73 -5.65 -8.09 1.30
C SER A 73 -4.98 -6.78 0.94
N ILE A 74 -5.19 -5.74 1.73
CA ILE A 74 -4.61 -4.42 1.49
C ILE A 74 -3.68 -4.02 2.64
N LEU A 75 -2.48 -3.53 2.29
CA LEU A 75 -1.60 -2.80 3.19
C LEU A 75 -1.37 -1.42 2.60
N THR A 76 -1.85 -0.39 3.27
CA THR A 76 -1.80 0.98 2.75
C THR A 76 -1.48 2.01 3.83
N GLY A 77 -0.73 3.05 3.45
CA GLY A 77 -0.52 4.21 4.30
C GLY A 77 -1.77 5.09 4.48
N ASN A 78 -2.82 4.88 3.66
CA ASN A 78 -4.07 5.64 3.82
C ASN A 78 -4.85 5.18 5.06
N THR A 79 -5.66 6.07 5.62
CA THR A 79 -6.67 5.67 6.62
C THR A 79 -7.64 4.65 6.02
N LYS A 80 -8.27 3.82 6.87
CA LYS A 80 -9.24 2.81 6.41
C LYS A 80 -10.37 3.44 5.58
N VAL A 81 -10.89 4.58 6.01
CA VAL A 81 -11.97 5.30 5.29
C VAL A 81 -11.52 5.69 3.88
N ARG A 82 -10.35 6.33 3.75
CA ARG A 82 -9.79 6.75 2.46
C ARG A 82 -9.55 5.56 1.53
N ALA A 83 -8.97 4.48 2.07
CA ALA A 83 -8.70 3.27 1.29
C ALA A 83 -9.99 2.66 0.73
N ILE A 84 -11.04 2.54 1.56
CA ILE A 84 -12.33 2.01 1.13
C ILE A 84 -12.97 2.89 0.05
N VAL A 85 -12.95 4.21 0.21
CA VAL A 85 -13.47 5.15 -0.79
C VAL A 85 -12.75 4.98 -2.13
N LYS A 86 -11.42 4.92 -2.12
CA LYS A 86 -10.61 4.70 -3.33
C LYS A 86 -10.94 3.37 -4.01
N LEU A 87 -10.99 2.28 -3.25
CA LEU A 87 -11.27 0.94 -3.79
C LEU A 87 -12.68 0.82 -4.38
N ARG A 88 -13.66 1.47 -3.74
CA ARG A 88 -15.05 1.50 -4.27
C ARG A 88 -15.15 2.31 -5.56
N SER A 89 -14.46 3.45 -5.64
CA SER A 89 -14.53 4.31 -6.83
C SER A 89 -13.88 3.71 -8.08
N VAL A 90 -13.14 2.62 -7.93
CA VAL A 90 -12.49 1.87 -9.02
C VAL A 90 -12.89 0.39 -9.05
N ASP A 91 -13.98 0.03 -8.37
CA ASP A 91 -14.62 -1.30 -8.36
C ASP A 91 -13.70 -2.47 -7.91
N LEU A 92 -12.67 -2.19 -7.13
CA LEU A 92 -11.73 -3.21 -6.63
C LEU A 92 -12.07 -3.76 -5.24
N ILE A 93 -13.03 -3.18 -4.54
CA ILE A 93 -13.29 -3.52 -3.13
C ILE A 93 -13.72 -4.99 -2.95
N SER A 94 -14.47 -5.55 -3.90
CA SER A 94 -14.94 -6.94 -3.86
C SER A 94 -13.82 -7.98 -4.09
N LYS A 95 -12.68 -7.56 -4.62
CA LYS A 95 -11.51 -8.41 -4.86
C LYS A 95 -10.59 -8.54 -3.65
N LEU A 96 -10.88 -7.83 -2.55
CA LEU A 96 -10.00 -7.68 -1.40
C LEU A 96 -10.71 -8.01 -0.08
N SER A 97 -10.05 -8.75 0.79
CA SER A 97 -10.48 -9.01 2.17
C SER A 97 -10.12 -7.80 3.05
N ILE A 98 -11.04 -6.83 3.12
CA ILE A 98 -10.82 -5.57 3.84
C ILE A 98 -10.64 -5.77 5.35
N ASP A 99 -11.26 -6.79 5.92
CA ASP A 99 -11.14 -7.09 7.36
C ASP A 99 -9.74 -7.61 7.75
N LEU A 100 -9.01 -8.15 6.78
CA LEU A 100 -7.59 -8.51 6.90
C LEU A 100 -6.64 -7.37 6.50
N GLY A 101 -7.18 -6.17 6.27
CA GLY A 101 -6.42 -5.02 5.79
C GLY A 101 -5.67 -4.29 6.91
N TYR A 102 -4.52 -3.71 6.55
CA TYR A 102 -3.69 -2.87 7.42
C TYR A 102 -3.62 -1.44 6.86
N PHE A 103 -3.99 -0.47 7.71
CA PHE A 103 -4.23 0.91 7.31
C PHE A 103 -3.37 1.89 8.11
N GLY A 104 -3.08 3.03 7.49
CA GLY A 104 -2.22 4.07 8.04
C GLY A 104 -2.84 4.99 9.08
N ASP A 105 -4.00 4.64 9.64
CA ASP A 105 -4.67 5.37 10.72
C ASP A 105 -4.21 4.97 12.13
N LYS A 106 -3.29 4.01 12.23
CA LYS A 106 -2.77 3.51 13.52
C LYS A 106 -1.24 3.50 13.62
N LYS A 107 -0.54 3.74 12.54
CA LYS A 107 0.93 3.64 12.48
C LYS A 107 1.51 4.82 11.71
N TYR A 108 2.59 5.39 12.24
CA TYR A 108 3.30 6.50 11.60
C TYR A 108 4.13 6.02 10.41
N GLU A 109 4.75 4.84 10.52
CA GLU A 109 5.64 4.32 9.49
C GLU A 109 5.05 3.09 8.77
N ARG A 110 5.37 2.96 7.48
CA ARG A 110 4.91 1.84 6.66
C ARG A 110 5.50 0.50 7.12
N GLU A 111 6.74 0.50 7.60
CA GLU A 111 7.37 -0.69 8.15
C GLU A 111 6.63 -1.28 9.36
N ASP A 112 6.03 -0.43 10.19
CA ASP A 112 5.23 -0.86 11.34
C ASP A 112 3.92 -1.53 10.92
N LEU A 113 3.37 -1.16 9.75
CA LEU A 113 2.25 -1.88 9.16
C LEU A 113 2.67 -3.30 8.77
N VAL A 114 3.78 -3.46 8.05
CA VAL A 114 4.30 -4.78 7.65
C VAL A 114 4.66 -5.63 8.88
N LYS A 115 5.28 -5.02 9.90
CA LYS A 115 5.58 -5.69 11.18
C LYS A 115 4.32 -6.18 11.89
N SER A 116 3.24 -5.41 11.84
CA SER A 116 1.95 -5.79 12.44
C SER A 116 1.35 -6.99 11.73
N VAL A 117 1.34 -7.00 10.38
CA VAL A 117 0.92 -8.15 9.56
C VAL A 117 1.69 -9.40 9.96
N LYS A 118 3.02 -9.31 9.95
CA LYS A 118 3.88 -10.46 10.26
C LYS A 118 3.60 -11.01 11.65
N LYS A 119 3.49 -10.14 12.66
CA LYS A 119 3.21 -10.53 14.05
C LYS A 119 1.87 -11.28 14.16
N GLU A 120 0.83 -10.77 13.53
CA GLU A 120 -0.50 -11.33 13.60
C GLU A 120 -0.59 -12.69 12.86
N LEU A 121 0.00 -12.78 11.67
CA LEU A 121 -0.03 -14.03 10.89
C LEU A 121 0.88 -15.13 11.44
N VAL A 122 2.00 -14.80 12.11
CA VAL A 122 2.79 -15.76 12.86
C VAL A 122 1.97 -16.40 14.00
N THR A 123 1.11 -15.62 14.63
CA THR A 123 0.19 -16.10 15.67
C THR A 123 -0.85 -17.09 15.11
N LEU A 124 -1.22 -16.95 13.84
CA LEU A 124 -2.18 -17.81 13.14
C LEU A 124 -1.57 -19.09 12.53
N LYS A 125 -0.29 -19.37 12.83
CA LYS A 125 0.43 -20.64 12.58
C LYS A 125 0.52 -21.15 11.15
N LYS A 126 0.42 -20.44 10.03
CA LYS A 126 0.72 -21.06 8.71
C LYS A 126 0.60 -20.16 7.47
N GLN A 127 0.60 -18.86 7.56
CA GLN A 127 0.38 -18.09 6.34
C GLN A 127 1.68 -17.50 5.80
N LYS A 128 2.02 -17.85 4.58
CA LYS A 128 3.04 -17.16 3.81
C LYS A 128 2.52 -15.78 3.43
N ILE A 129 3.34 -14.76 3.65
CA ILE A 129 3.02 -13.37 3.32
C ILE A 129 3.86 -12.98 2.12
N ILE A 130 3.20 -12.43 1.10
CA ILE A 130 3.85 -11.83 -0.06
C ILE A 130 3.34 -10.40 -0.15
N LEU A 131 4.25 -9.43 -0.08
CA LEU A 131 3.93 -8.04 -0.32
C LEU A 131 4.03 -7.75 -1.81
N ILE A 132 3.04 -7.04 -2.37
CA ILE A 132 3.09 -6.49 -3.73
C ILE A 132 3.05 -4.99 -3.59
N GLY A 133 4.09 -4.29 -4.10
CA GLY A 133 4.21 -2.86 -3.90
C GLY A 133 4.96 -2.16 -5.04
N ASP A 134 4.77 -0.85 -5.16
CA ASP A 134 5.27 -0.03 -6.27
C ASP A 134 6.20 1.11 -5.81
N THR A 135 6.61 1.09 -4.54
CA THR A 135 7.49 2.12 -3.97
C THR A 135 8.74 1.53 -3.33
N LYS A 136 9.79 2.36 -3.24
CA LYS A 136 11.01 2.03 -2.47
C LYS A 136 10.69 1.65 -1.02
N ARG A 137 9.72 2.35 -0.41
CA ARG A 137 9.31 2.09 0.98
C ARG A 137 8.67 0.72 1.16
N ASP A 138 8.00 0.19 0.14
CA ASP A 138 7.46 -1.17 0.18
C ASP A 138 8.59 -2.20 0.23
N ILE A 139 9.62 -2.00 -0.61
CA ILE A 139 10.78 -2.89 -0.65
C ILE A 139 11.55 -2.82 0.68
N GLU A 140 11.81 -1.63 1.20
CA GLU A 140 12.50 -1.42 2.47
C GLU A 140 11.73 -2.04 3.65
N ALA A 141 10.41 -1.80 3.70
CA ALA A 141 9.55 -2.35 4.74
C ALA A 141 9.48 -3.88 4.70
N ALA A 142 9.38 -4.47 3.50
CA ALA A 142 9.41 -5.92 3.31
C ALA A 142 10.72 -6.52 3.78
N LYS A 143 11.84 -5.99 3.31
CA LYS A 143 13.19 -6.46 3.68
C LYS A 143 13.45 -6.36 5.17
N LYS A 144 13.16 -5.22 5.79
CA LYS A 144 13.36 -5.01 7.23
C LYS A 144 12.55 -6.01 8.08
N ASN A 145 11.41 -6.45 7.57
CA ASN A 145 10.57 -7.42 8.25
C ASN A 145 10.75 -8.87 7.77
N GLY A 146 11.65 -9.15 6.82
CA GLY A 146 11.85 -10.48 6.25
C GLY A 146 10.57 -11.05 5.61
N VAL A 147 9.87 -10.20 4.84
CA VAL A 147 8.68 -10.54 4.04
C VAL A 147 9.09 -10.53 2.58
N GLN A 148 8.65 -11.53 1.81
CA GLN A 148 8.89 -11.56 0.36
C GLN A 148 8.14 -10.43 -0.34
N ILE A 149 8.79 -9.81 -1.35
CA ILE A 149 8.21 -8.71 -2.11
C ILE A 149 8.28 -8.94 -3.61
N ILE A 150 7.14 -8.73 -4.28
CA ILE A 150 7.04 -8.53 -5.71
C ILE A 150 6.91 -7.02 -5.94
N SER A 151 7.93 -6.40 -6.50
CA SER A 151 7.89 -4.98 -6.82
C SER A 151 7.34 -4.77 -8.22
N VAL A 152 6.38 -3.85 -8.38
CA VAL A 152 5.72 -3.55 -9.66
C VAL A 152 5.95 -2.08 -9.99
N ALA A 153 6.58 -1.78 -11.13
CA ALA A 153 6.94 -0.41 -11.49
C ALA A 153 5.75 0.38 -12.10
N THR A 154 4.64 0.45 -11.36
CA THR A 154 3.42 1.17 -11.76
C THR A 154 3.21 2.48 -11.00
N GLY A 155 4.05 2.76 -10.01
CA GLY A 155 4.04 3.99 -9.21
C GLY A 155 4.97 5.06 -9.75
N ASN A 156 5.35 5.98 -8.86
CA ASN A 156 6.25 7.09 -9.22
C ASN A 156 7.74 6.70 -9.21
N ASP A 157 8.11 5.63 -8.51
CA ASP A 157 9.47 5.11 -8.56
C ASP A 157 9.70 4.34 -9.85
N SER A 158 10.77 4.69 -10.60
CA SER A 158 11.06 4.03 -11.86
C SER A 158 11.51 2.58 -11.67
N TYR A 159 11.38 1.76 -12.73
CA TYR A 159 11.85 0.38 -12.74
C TYR A 159 13.30 0.23 -12.27
N ASN A 160 14.20 1.09 -12.75
CA ASN A 160 15.62 1.03 -12.37
C ASN A 160 15.85 1.39 -10.91
N GLN A 161 15.12 2.36 -10.37
CA GLN A 161 15.18 2.73 -8.95
C GLN A 161 14.72 1.58 -8.06
N LEU A 162 13.58 0.96 -8.38
CA LEU A 162 13.08 -0.19 -7.64
C LEU A 162 14.02 -1.39 -7.75
N LYS A 163 14.52 -1.68 -8.96
CA LYS A 163 15.46 -2.78 -9.21
C LYS A 163 16.77 -2.62 -8.45
N SER A 164 17.27 -1.40 -8.29
CA SER A 164 18.52 -1.13 -7.53
C SER A 164 18.41 -1.53 -6.05
N LEU A 165 17.22 -1.57 -5.50
CA LEU A 165 16.93 -2.04 -4.15
C LEU A 165 16.83 -3.57 -4.04
N LYS A 166 17.00 -4.31 -5.14
CA LYS A 166 17.02 -5.78 -5.19
C LYS A 166 15.81 -6.41 -4.48
N PRO A 167 14.56 -6.14 -4.94
CA PRO A 167 13.39 -6.88 -4.45
C PRO A 167 13.52 -8.36 -4.81
N ASP A 168 12.76 -9.25 -4.15
CA ASP A 168 12.80 -10.68 -4.48
C ASP A 168 12.34 -10.94 -5.92
N TYR A 169 11.31 -10.23 -6.36
CA TYR A 169 10.79 -10.27 -7.73
C TYR A 169 10.50 -8.87 -8.25
N MET A 170 10.63 -8.67 -9.55
CA MET A 170 10.42 -7.39 -10.21
C MET A 170 9.56 -7.55 -11.45
N VAL A 171 8.47 -6.79 -11.54
CA VAL A 171 7.51 -6.75 -12.67
C VAL A 171 7.36 -5.31 -13.13
N LYS A 172 7.36 -5.07 -14.45
CA LYS A 172 7.18 -3.71 -15.00
C LYS A 172 5.74 -3.21 -14.78
N ASN A 173 4.79 -4.02 -15.19
CA ASN A 173 3.36 -3.75 -15.00
C ASN A 173 2.55 -5.04 -15.22
N PHE A 174 1.29 -5.02 -14.80
CA PHE A 174 0.41 -6.19 -14.93
C PHE A 174 -0.12 -6.43 -16.36
N THR A 175 0.08 -5.51 -17.31
CA THR A 175 -0.38 -5.68 -18.67
C THR A 175 0.67 -6.42 -19.53
N SER A 176 1.89 -5.89 -19.58
CA SER A 176 2.95 -6.45 -20.44
C SER A 176 3.62 -7.69 -19.84
N GLU A 177 3.59 -7.86 -18.51
CA GLU A 177 4.28 -8.94 -17.79
C GLU A 177 3.32 -9.81 -16.95
N MET A 178 2.04 -9.87 -17.30
CA MET A 178 1.04 -10.68 -16.60
C MET A 178 1.42 -12.17 -16.55
N TYR A 179 1.92 -12.72 -17.66
CA TYR A 179 2.38 -14.11 -17.68
C TYR A 179 3.50 -14.36 -16.66
N PHE A 180 4.48 -13.47 -16.60
CA PHE A 180 5.59 -13.57 -15.66
C PHE A 180 5.12 -13.39 -14.22
N PHE A 181 4.22 -12.44 -13.97
CA PHE A 181 3.59 -12.26 -12.65
C PHE A 181 2.85 -13.53 -12.19
N LYS A 182 2.03 -14.13 -13.06
CA LYS A 182 1.31 -15.38 -12.77
C LYS A 182 2.28 -16.53 -12.44
N LYS A 183 3.37 -16.64 -13.19
CA LYS A 183 4.41 -17.63 -12.90
C LYS A 183 5.02 -17.45 -11.52
N ILE A 184 5.41 -16.22 -11.15
CA ILE A 184 5.94 -15.91 -9.82
C ILE A 184 4.93 -16.32 -8.72
N ILE A 185 3.66 -15.93 -8.86
CA ILE A 185 2.62 -16.28 -7.88
C ILE A 185 2.49 -17.80 -7.74
N SER A 186 2.43 -18.54 -8.86
CA SER A 186 2.31 -20.00 -8.84
C SER A 186 3.51 -20.72 -8.19
N GLU A 187 4.71 -20.15 -8.28
CA GLU A 187 5.92 -20.68 -7.62
C GLU A 187 5.94 -20.35 -6.11
N LEU A 188 5.22 -19.32 -5.70
CA LEU A 188 5.21 -18.82 -4.33
C LEU A 188 4.11 -19.43 -3.46
N ILE A 189 3.06 -19.99 -4.03
CA ILE A 189 1.93 -20.62 -3.33
C ILE A 189 2.09 -22.14 -3.31
#